data_4f6cb04ceae239facdd3a3b84162d074
#
_entry.id   4f6cb04ceae239facdd3a3b84162d074
#
_cell.length_a   1.000
_cell.length_b   1.000
_cell.length_c   1.000
_cell.angle_alpha   90.00
_cell.angle_beta   90.00
_cell.angle_gamma   90.00
#
_symmetry.space_group_name_H-M   'P 1'
#
loop_
_entity.id
_entity.type
_entity.pdbx_description
1 polymer ?
#
loop_
_entity_poly.entity_id
_entity_poly.type
_entity_poly.pdbx_seq_one_letter_code
_entity_poly.pdbx_strand_id
1 'polypeptide(L)'
;MATIPVSAVEVFGRGVLKAEGVVVDKDNNVYGGGRNGVMYKVTPEGKVSELATLPAGSIPNGVTMDRNGDLLYCDLGKEAVVRVTQSGKVSMVADRAGDLHLSLPNFATYDAEGNLFVSNSSTSNINNILPELVTPSPKGALVCLRKNGKSEVVATGVYLANGTAIDPQEEAVYVLESTRYDCLRIAIKKDGSFGKPEVYSKGFPAIPDGMAFDVDGNLFVTLPGRAKKPDEPPLDKILLPANQILKVEKSGEWTMLVDDPASEKLDHPTNCAFGGPGLQDLYFANLEGEHFSRVHTNFRGHPLYHQR
;
A
#
# COMPACT_ATOMS: atom_id res chain seq x y z
N MET A 1 -17.13 7.24 -16.31
CA MET A 1 -18.02 6.69 -15.26
C MET A 1 -17.30 5.51 -14.67
N ALA A 2 -17.42 5.28 -13.34
CA ALA A 2 -16.87 4.10 -12.69
C ALA A 2 -17.50 2.81 -13.22
N THR A 3 -16.70 1.75 -13.34
CA THR A 3 -17.16 0.46 -13.88
C THR A 3 -17.83 -0.42 -12.84
N ILE A 4 -17.53 -0.20 -11.54
CA ILE A 4 -18.16 -0.88 -10.40
C ILE A 4 -18.96 0.16 -9.61
N PRO A 5 -20.28 -0.05 -9.40
CA PRO A 5 -21.08 0.88 -8.61
C PRO A 5 -20.73 0.77 -7.12
N VAL A 6 -20.82 1.88 -6.37
CA VAL A 6 -20.58 1.93 -4.92
C VAL A 6 -21.44 0.93 -4.14
N SER A 7 -22.67 0.68 -4.61
CA SER A 7 -23.59 -0.30 -4.01
C SER A 7 -23.07 -1.75 -4.03
N ALA A 8 -22.12 -2.07 -4.91
CA ALA A 8 -21.47 -3.38 -4.95
C ALA A 8 -20.31 -3.49 -3.96
N VAL A 9 -19.83 -2.38 -3.40
CA VAL A 9 -18.79 -2.37 -2.38
C VAL A 9 -19.44 -2.66 -1.02
N GLU A 10 -18.88 -3.60 -0.30
CA GLU A 10 -19.33 -4.01 1.03
C GLU A 10 -18.42 -3.45 2.12
N VAL A 11 -19.01 -3.01 3.22
CA VAL A 11 -18.28 -2.74 4.46
C VAL A 11 -17.97 -4.08 5.13
N PHE A 12 -16.68 -4.31 5.43
CA PHE A 12 -16.17 -5.58 5.95
C PHE A 12 -15.30 -5.36 7.19
N GLY A 13 -15.43 -6.23 8.19
CA GLY A 13 -14.59 -6.15 9.40
C GLY A 13 -14.79 -4.87 10.21
N ARG A 14 -16.03 -4.53 10.55
CA ARG A 14 -16.34 -3.36 11.40
C ARG A 14 -15.64 -3.47 12.75
N GLY A 15 -15.02 -2.37 13.20
CA GLY A 15 -14.24 -2.27 14.42
C GLY A 15 -12.71 -2.30 14.17
N VAL A 16 -12.27 -2.40 12.91
CA VAL A 16 -10.89 -2.13 12.53
C VAL A 16 -10.70 -0.62 12.45
N LEU A 17 -9.92 -0.05 13.37
CA LEU A 17 -9.81 1.40 13.53
C LEU A 17 -8.74 1.99 12.62
N LYS A 18 -9.14 2.72 11.59
CA LYS A 18 -8.27 3.57 10.75
C LYS A 18 -7.04 2.80 10.23
N ALA A 19 -7.29 1.65 9.60
CA ALA A 19 -6.23 0.86 9.00
C ALA A 19 -5.71 1.52 7.73
N GLU A 20 -4.40 1.56 7.59
CA GLU A 20 -3.74 2.10 6.40
C GLU A 20 -3.35 0.99 5.43
N GLY A 21 -2.82 -0.14 5.93
CA GLY A 21 -2.47 -1.31 5.14
C GLY A 21 -3.51 -2.43 5.21
N VAL A 22 -3.57 -3.24 4.16
CA VAL A 22 -4.38 -4.46 4.10
C VAL A 22 -3.62 -5.59 3.42
N VAL A 23 -3.68 -6.79 3.98
CA VAL A 23 -3.18 -8.02 3.35
C VAL A 23 -4.13 -9.17 3.66
N VAL A 24 -4.26 -10.12 2.72
CA VAL A 24 -5.17 -11.28 2.83
C VAL A 24 -4.35 -12.56 2.77
N ASP A 25 -4.51 -13.43 3.77
CA ASP A 25 -3.81 -14.72 3.79
C ASP A 25 -4.50 -15.78 2.89
N LYS A 26 -3.88 -16.95 2.76
CA LYS A 26 -4.41 -18.07 1.95
C LYS A 26 -5.71 -18.66 2.51
N ASP A 27 -6.01 -18.43 3.77
CA ASP A 27 -7.25 -18.86 4.43
C ASP A 27 -8.34 -17.77 4.38
N ASN A 28 -8.07 -16.67 3.63
CA ASN A 28 -8.92 -15.49 3.45
C ASN A 28 -9.14 -14.66 4.74
N ASN A 29 -8.27 -14.79 5.75
CA ASN A 29 -8.26 -13.81 6.80
C ASN A 29 -7.63 -12.51 6.30
N VAL A 30 -8.17 -11.38 6.72
CA VAL A 30 -7.70 -10.04 6.38
C VAL A 30 -6.98 -9.43 7.56
N TYR A 31 -5.84 -8.80 7.31
CA TYR A 31 -5.02 -8.17 8.34
C TYR A 31 -4.74 -6.72 8.00
N GLY A 32 -4.60 -5.90 9.03
CA GLY A 32 -4.15 -4.51 8.90
C GLY A 32 -3.85 -3.87 10.23
N GLY A 33 -2.98 -2.87 10.21
CA GLY A 33 -2.58 -2.12 11.38
C GLY A 33 -3.43 -0.86 11.55
N GLY A 34 -4.07 -0.71 12.71
CA GLY A 34 -4.85 0.48 13.03
C GLY A 34 -4.02 1.58 13.67
N ARG A 35 -4.46 2.83 13.50
CA ARG A 35 -3.79 4.01 14.11
C ARG A 35 -3.80 4.03 15.63
N ASN A 36 -4.59 3.15 16.27
CA ASN A 36 -4.56 2.94 17.70
C ASN A 36 -3.41 2.04 18.20
N GLY A 37 -2.51 1.63 17.29
CA GLY A 37 -1.39 0.75 17.62
C GLY A 37 -1.78 -0.71 17.81
N VAL A 38 -2.84 -1.16 17.13
CA VAL A 38 -3.29 -2.56 17.14
C VAL A 38 -3.15 -3.16 15.75
N MET A 39 -2.56 -4.36 15.68
CA MET A 39 -2.61 -5.18 14.48
C MET A 39 -3.86 -6.06 14.56
N TYR A 40 -4.76 -5.92 13.59
CA TYR A 40 -6.03 -6.62 13.51
C TYR A 40 -5.95 -7.86 12.62
N LYS A 41 -6.78 -8.86 12.98
CA LYS A 41 -7.15 -10.01 12.14
C LYS A 41 -8.65 -10.04 11.99
N VAL A 42 -9.13 -10.20 10.76
CA VAL A 42 -10.57 -10.34 10.43
C VAL A 42 -10.77 -11.66 9.71
N THR A 43 -11.68 -12.51 10.22
CA THR A 43 -11.98 -13.80 9.56
C THR A 43 -12.78 -13.59 8.26
N PRO A 44 -12.89 -14.61 7.39
CA PRO A 44 -13.71 -14.52 6.17
C PRO A 44 -15.17 -14.11 6.41
N GLU A 45 -15.71 -14.42 7.61
CA GLU A 45 -17.07 -14.04 8.04
C GLU A 45 -17.14 -12.60 8.58
N GLY A 46 -16.02 -11.86 8.60
CA GLY A 46 -15.96 -10.47 9.06
C GLY A 46 -15.78 -10.29 10.58
N LYS A 47 -15.44 -11.36 11.33
CA LYS A 47 -15.20 -11.28 12.77
C LYS A 47 -13.82 -10.67 13.03
N VAL A 48 -13.80 -9.52 13.69
CA VAL A 48 -12.57 -8.79 14.07
C VAL A 48 -11.99 -9.32 15.37
N SER A 49 -10.67 -9.43 15.42
CA SER A 49 -9.90 -9.71 16.64
C SER A 49 -8.58 -8.96 16.60
N GLU A 50 -8.01 -8.67 17.76
CA GLU A 50 -6.66 -8.13 17.90
C GLU A 50 -5.65 -9.28 17.79
N LEU A 51 -4.68 -9.15 16.88
CA LEU A 51 -3.55 -10.07 16.76
C LEU A 51 -2.42 -9.66 17.69
N ALA A 52 -2.13 -8.36 17.76
CA ALA A 52 -1.05 -7.82 18.58
C ALA A 52 -1.31 -6.36 18.95
N THR A 53 -0.89 -5.97 20.16
CA THR A 53 -0.67 -4.57 20.51
C THR A 53 0.75 -4.19 20.12
N LEU A 54 0.89 -3.14 19.32
CA LEU A 54 2.18 -2.67 18.82
C LEU A 54 2.90 -1.80 19.87
N PRO A 55 4.23 -1.67 19.81
CA PRO A 55 4.99 -0.84 20.74
C PRO A 55 4.49 0.62 20.76
N ALA A 56 4.53 1.25 21.93
CA ALA A 56 4.10 2.64 22.10
C ALA A 56 4.79 3.57 21.07
N GLY A 57 4.00 4.42 20.41
CA GLY A 57 4.46 5.30 19.34
C GLY A 57 4.62 4.64 17.97
N SER A 58 4.25 3.36 17.80
CA SER A 58 4.11 2.76 16.47
C SER A 58 2.99 3.43 15.68
N ILE A 59 3.24 3.67 14.42
CA ILE A 59 2.26 4.15 13.43
C ILE A 59 2.32 3.17 12.25
N PRO A 60 1.54 2.07 12.32
CA PRO A 60 1.56 1.05 11.27
C PRO A 60 1.01 1.62 9.96
N ASN A 61 1.74 1.36 8.88
CA ASN A 61 1.39 1.75 7.53
C ASN A 61 1.22 0.51 6.64
N GLY A 62 1.74 0.49 5.42
CA GLY A 62 1.60 -0.64 4.53
C GLY A 62 2.01 -1.97 5.16
N VAL A 63 1.25 -3.03 4.90
CA VAL A 63 1.44 -4.35 5.48
C VAL A 63 1.56 -5.40 4.37
N THR A 64 2.46 -6.35 4.55
CA THR A 64 2.60 -7.56 3.73
C THR A 64 2.77 -8.79 4.63
N MET A 65 2.90 -9.98 4.04
CA MET A 65 3.03 -11.23 4.77
C MET A 65 4.14 -12.09 4.17
N ASP A 66 4.90 -12.78 5.01
CA ASP A 66 5.88 -13.77 4.57
C ASP A 66 5.26 -15.17 4.43
N ARG A 67 6.03 -16.15 3.91
CA ARG A 67 5.56 -17.55 3.71
C ARG A 67 5.23 -18.30 4.99
N ASN A 68 5.68 -17.81 6.14
CA ASN A 68 5.34 -18.39 7.44
C ASN A 68 4.02 -17.84 7.99
N GLY A 69 3.42 -16.87 7.31
CA GLY A 69 2.23 -16.16 7.75
C GLY A 69 2.53 -15.01 8.72
N ASP A 70 3.81 -14.68 8.95
CA ASP A 70 4.17 -13.52 9.76
C ASP A 70 3.92 -12.24 8.97
N LEU A 71 3.33 -11.24 9.62
CA LEU A 71 3.10 -9.92 9.03
C LEU A 71 4.37 -9.09 9.07
N LEU A 72 4.64 -8.36 8.00
CA LEU A 72 5.62 -7.28 7.98
C LEU A 72 4.89 -5.97 7.69
N TYR A 73 5.12 -4.96 8.50
CA TYR A 73 4.55 -3.64 8.29
C TYR A 73 5.62 -2.56 8.33
N CYS A 74 5.39 -1.51 7.60
CA CYS A 74 6.17 -0.28 7.67
C CYS A 74 5.68 0.54 8.86
N ASP A 75 6.57 0.91 9.77
CA ASP A 75 6.25 1.68 10.97
C ASP A 75 6.79 3.10 10.83
N LEU A 76 5.90 4.06 10.56
CA LEU A 76 6.27 5.46 10.40
C LEU A 76 6.78 6.08 11.71
N GLY A 77 6.24 5.63 12.85
CA GLY A 77 6.61 6.13 14.15
C GLY A 77 7.93 5.55 14.68
N LYS A 78 8.32 4.37 14.18
CA LYS A 78 9.59 3.70 14.53
C LYS A 78 10.66 3.84 13.46
N GLU A 79 10.31 4.41 12.30
CA GLU A 79 11.21 4.58 11.17
C GLU A 79 11.84 3.24 10.75
N ALA A 80 11.03 2.17 10.69
CA ALA A 80 11.50 0.80 10.50
C ALA A 80 10.46 -0.10 9.80
N VAL A 81 10.95 -1.18 9.21
CA VAL A 81 10.13 -2.35 8.88
C VAL A 81 10.09 -3.27 10.09
N VAL A 82 8.90 -3.67 10.50
CA VAL A 82 8.64 -4.43 11.72
C VAL A 82 7.87 -5.70 11.38
N ARG A 83 8.19 -6.80 12.08
CA ARG A 83 7.50 -8.09 11.97
C ARG A 83 6.57 -8.30 13.14
N VAL A 84 5.38 -8.86 12.87
CA VAL A 84 4.45 -9.40 13.87
C VAL A 84 4.18 -10.86 13.52
N THR A 85 4.54 -11.77 14.43
CA THR A 85 4.24 -13.19 14.26
C THR A 85 2.75 -13.49 14.50
N GLN A 86 2.28 -14.66 14.07
CA GLN A 86 0.92 -15.13 14.37
C GLN A 86 0.65 -15.34 15.89
N SER A 87 1.69 -15.36 16.70
CA SER A 87 1.58 -15.36 18.18
C SER A 87 1.60 -13.96 18.80
N GLY A 88 1.63 -12.89 17.99
CA GLY A 88 1.63 -11.51 18.44
C GLY A 88 3.01 -10.96 18.86
N LYS A 89 4.11 -11.72 18.65
CA LYS A 89 5.46 -11.22 18.95
C LYS A 89 5.89 -10.19 17.92
N VAL A 90 6.32 -9.02 18.41
CA VAL A 90 6.79 -7.90 17.57
C VAL A 90 8.30 -7.82 17.59
N SER A 91 8.93 -7.59 16.43
CA SER A 91 10.39 -7.42 16.29
C SER A 91 10.74 -6.55 15.09
N MET A 92 11.78 -5.74 15.22
CA MET A 92 12.33 -4.96 14.10
C MET A 92 13.00 -5.88 13.09
N VAL A 93 12.80 -5.59 11.80
CA VAL A 93 13.46 -6.27 10.67
C VAL A 93 14.58 -5.42 10.10
N ALA A 94 14.31 -4.15 9.81
CA ALA A 94 15.30 -3.21 9.28
C ALA A 94 14.85 -1.76 9.53
N ASP A 95 15.82 -0.90 9.80
CA ASP A 95 15.67 0.56 9.89
C ASP A 95 16.45 1.29 8.78
N ARG A 96 17.17 0.52 7.93
CA ARG A 96 18.02 1.05 6.85
C ARG A 96 18.23 0.04 5.72
N ALA A 97 18.67 0.57 4.58
CA ALA A 97 19.19 -0.21 3.47
C ALA A 97 20.56 0.39 3.05
N GLY A 98 21.65 -0.30 3.39
CA GLY A 98 22.99 0.28 3.31
C GLY A 98 23.09 1.51 4.21
N ASP A 99 23.51 2.65 3.63
CA ASP A 99 23.63 3.92 4.35
C ASP A 99 22.31 4.71 4.41
N LEU A 100 21.29 4.30 3.65
CA LEU A 100 20.00 4.99 3.62
C LEU A 100 19.15 4.57 4.83
N HIS A 101 18.84 5.52 5.71
CA HIS A 101 17.90 5.34 6.80
C HIS A 101 16.46 5.37 6.29
N LEU A 102 15.61 4.48 6.81
CA LEU A 102 14.19 4.41 6.47
C LEU A 102 13.39 5.41 7.31
N SER A 103 13.57 6.71 7.03
CA SER A 103 12.94 7.78 7.82
C SER A 103 11.41 7.80 7.72
N LEU A 104 10.87 7.30 6.60
CA LEU A 104 9.43 7.23 6.37
C LEU A 104 9.08 5.98 5.52
N PRO A 105 9.35 4.75 6.04
CA PRO A 105 9.01 3.53 5.32
C PRO A 105 7.50 3.43 5.17
N ASN A 106 7.02 3.25 3.93
CA ASN A 106 5.59 3.38 3.65
C ASN A 106 4.94 2.03 3.33
N PHE A 107 5.42 1.33 2.33
CA PHE A 107 4.88 0.06 1.90
C PHE A 107 5.98 -0.97 1.64
N ALA A 108 5.64 -2.26 1.76
CA ALA A 108 6.57 -3.34 1.49
C ALA A 108 5.90 -4.48 0.71
N THR A 109 6.64 -5.08 -0.22
CA THR A 109 6.20 -6.24 -0.99
C THR A 109 7.34 -7.22 -1.22
N TYR A 110 7.04 -8.52 -1.25
CA TYR A 110 7.99 -9.58 -1.56
C TYR A 110 7.96 -9.95 -3.04
N ASP A 111 9.15 -10.26 -3.60
CA ASP A 111 9.24 -11.05 -4.83
C ASP A 111 9.11 -12.56 -4.55
N ALA A 112 9.08 -13.40 -5.59
CA ALA A 112 8.97 -14.85 -5.46
C ALA A 112 10.21 -15.49 -4.81
N GLU A 113 11.36 -14.84 -4.87
CA GLU A 113 12.60 -15.29 -4.24
C GLU A 113 12.65 -15.01 -2.73
N GLY A 114 11.80 -14.07 -2.25
CA GLY A 114 11.72 -13.64 -0.87
C GLY A 114 12.60 -12.43 -0.56
N ASN A 115 12.95 -11.65 -1.58
CA ASN A 115 13.50 -10.31 -1.36
C ASN A 115 12.34 -9.35 -1.04
N LEU A 116 12.55 -8.44 -0.10
CA LEU A 116 11.55 -7.47 0.33
C LEU A 116 11.87 -6.09 -0.25
N PHE A 117 11.00 -5.60 -1.10
CA PHE A 117 11.05 -4.23 -1.61
C PHE A 117 10.29 -3.31 -0.68
N VAL A 118 10.90 -2.19 -0.31
CA VAL A 118 10.32 -1.22 0.63
C VAL A 118 10.39 0.17 0.01
N SER A 119 9.24 0.83 -0.08
CA SER A 119 9.20 2.26 -0.41
C SER A 119 9.49 3.07 0.85
N ASN A 120 10.38 4.05 0.75
CA ASN A 120 10.65 5.03 1.78
C ASN A 120 10.21 6.39 1.23
N SER A 121 9.12 6.94 1.76
CA SER A 121 8.46 8.11 1.18
C SER A 121 9.36 9.34 1.13
N SER A 122 10.20 9.52 2.14
CA SER A 122 11.08 10.68 2.25
C SER A 122 12.27 10.42 3.16
N THR A 123 13.27 11.28 3.10
CA THR A 123 14.31 11.45 4.14
C THR A 123 13.84 12.27 5.33
N SER A 124 12.66 12.88 5.26
CA SER A 124 11.95 13.49 6.40
C SER A 124 11.11 12.43 7.10
N ASN A 125 10.96 12.50 8.41
CA ASN A 125 10.07 11.60 9.15
C ASN A 125 8.62 12.14 9.18
N ILE A 126 7.71 11.36 9.75
CA ILE A 126 6.27 11.67 9.77
C ILE A 126 5.94 13.03 10.40
N ASN A 127 6.72 13.50 11.36
CA ASN A 127 6.49 14.78 12.02
C ASN A 127 6.89 15.99 11.13
N ASN A 128 7.68 15.76 10.08
CA ASN A 128 8.25 16.79 9.22
C ASN A 128 7.82 16.66 7.74
N ILE A 129 6.86 15.79 7.42
CA ILE A 129 6.47 15.50 6.04
C ILE A 129 5.53 16.55 5.41
N LEU A 130 4.77 17.30 6.21
CA LEU A 130 3.75 18.24 5.73
C LEU A 130 4.22 19.20 4.63
N PRO A 131 5.43 19.81 4.71
CA PRO A 131 5.92 20.69 3.63
C PRO A 131 6.03 19.99 2.28
N GLU A 132 6.31 18.69 2.25
CA GLU A 132 6.48 17.93 1.01
C GLU A 132 5.14 17.55 0.34
N LEU A 133 4.06 17.52 1.10
CA LEU A 133 2.70 17.39 0.55
C LEU A 133 2.25 18.64 -0.17
N VAL A 134 2.76 19.80 0.24
CA VAL A 134 2.44 21.12 -0.36
C VAL A 134 3.43 21.47 -1.48
N THR A 135 4.71 21.18 -1.27
CA THR A 135 5.79 21.45 -2.23
C THR A 135 6.51 20.15 -2.52
N PRO A 136 6.11 19.43 -3.59
CA PRO A 136 6.69 18.14 -3.94
C PRO A 136 8.22 18.16 -4.05
N SER A 137 8.88 17.19 -3.45
CA SER A 137 10.35 17.07 -3.48
C SER A 137 10.78 15.62 -3.71
N PRO A 138 11.91 15.39 -4.44
CA PRO A 138 12.38 14.05 -4.81
C PRO A 138 13.23 13.42 -3.70
N LYS A 139 12.69 13.30 -2.50
CA LYS A 139 13.40 12.77 -1.33
C LYS A 139 13.09 11.28 -1.04
N GLY A 140 12.14 10.71 -1.76
CA GLY A 140 11.76 9.31 -1.62
C GLY A 140 12.75 8.37 -2.30
N ALA A 141 12.66 7.11 -1.90
CA ALA A 141 13.47 6.02 -2.43
C ALA A 141 12.68 4.70 -2.45
N LEU A 142 13.09 3.78 -3.31
CA LEU A 142 12.75 2.38 -3.24
C LEU A 142 14.00 1.60 -2.89
N VAL A 143 13.91 0.67 -1.93
CA VAL A 143 15.02 -0.17 -1.49
C VAL A 143 14.66 -1.65 -1.60
N CYS A 144 15.66 -2.52 -1.66
CA CYS A 144 15.51 -3.96 -1.64
C CYS A 144 16.31 -4.54 -0.47
N LEU A 145 15.62 -5.24 0.42
CA LEU A 145 16.21 -6.06 1.48
C LEU A 145 16.25 -7.49 0.96
N ARG A 146 17.43 -7.94 0.54
CA ARG A 146 17.64 -9.25 -0.06
C ARG A 146 17.49 -10.35 0.99
N LYS A 147 16.93 -11.49 0.59
CA LYS A 147 16.79 -12.68 1.47
C LYS A 147 18.12 -13.15 2.08
N ASN A 148 19.24 -12.89 1.43
CA ASN A 148 20.58 -13.25 1.90
C ASN A 148 21.17 -12.26 2.94
N GLY A 149 20.37 -11.26 3.39
CA GLY A 149 20.75 -10.24 4.36
C GLY A 149 21.45 -9.02 3.78
N LYS A 150 21.72 -8.97 2.48
CA LYS A 150 22.19 -7.74 1.82
C LYS A 150 21.03 -6.78 1.62
N SER A 151 21.34 -5.49 1.51
CA SER A 151 20.35 -4.47 1.16
C SER A 151 20.95 -3.50 0.15
N GLU A 152 20.09 -2.94 -0.69
CA GLU A 152 20.50 -2.01 -1.72
C GLU A 152 19.41 -0.98 -2.02
N VAL A 153 19.82 0.17 -2.52
CA VAL A 153 18.91 1.19 -3.03
C VAL A 153 18.58 0.87 -4.49
N VAL A 154 17.30 0.67 -4.77
CA VAL A 154 16.77 0.37 -6.12
C VAL A 154 16.61 1.65 -6.93
N ALA A 155 16.06 2.69 -6.31
CA ALA A 155 15.87 4.00 -6.91
C ALA A 155 15.86 5.09 -5.84
N THR A 156 16.30 6.29 -6.22
CA THR A 156 16.20 7.53 -5.43
C THR A 156 15.51 8.61 -6.26
N GLY A 157 15.16 9.72 -5.62
CA GLY A 157 14.55 10.83 -6.33
C GLY A 157 13.06 10.63 -6.60
N VAL A 158 12.41 9.72 -5.87
CA VAL A 158 10.97 9.44 -5.95
C VAL A 158 10.19 10.49 -5.16
N TYR A 159 9.10 10.98 -5.72
CA TYR A 159 8.30 12.05 -5.12
C TYR A 159 7.22 11.50 -4.18
N LEU A 160 7.54 11.39 -2.90
CA LEU A 160 6.73 10.77 -1.86
C LEU A 160 6.39 9.33 -2.26
N ALA A 161 7.42 8.46 -2.26
CA ALA A 161 7.29 7.04 -2.60
C ALA A 161 6.25 6.36 -1.72
N ASN A 162 5.24 5.73 -2.33
CA ASN A 162 4.12 5.12 -1.63
C ASN A 162 3.98 3.64 -2.04
N GLY A 163 2.79 3.16 -2.34
CA GLY A 163 2.54 1.78 -2.70
C GLY A 163 3.57 1.22 -3.68
N THR A 164 4.02 0.00 -3.45
CA THR A 164 4.95 -0.71 -4.33
C THR A 164 4.45 -2.12 -4.59
N ALA A 165 4.60 -2.58 -5.83
CA ALA A 165 4.20 -3.92 -6.26
C ALA A 165 5.15 -4.46 -7.32
N ILE A 166 5.19 -5.78 -7.47
CA ILE A 166 5.97 -6.47 -8.51
C ILE A 166 4.99 -7.04 -9.52
N ASP A 167 5.29 -6.91 -10.81
CA ASP A 167 4.44 -7.44 -11.85
C ASP A 167 4.36 -8.99 -11.83
N PRO A 168 3.33 -9.59 -12.44
CA PRO A 168 3.15 -11.04 -12.41
C PRO A 168 4.29 -11.84 -13.05
N GLN A 169 5.08 -11.23 -13.92
CA GLN A 169 6.23 -11.84 -14.59
C GLN A 169 7.53 -11.64 -13.80
N GLU A 170 7.50 -10.83 -12.74
CA GLU A 170 8.66 -10.43 -11.93
C GLU A 170 9.78 -9.75 -12.75
N GLU A 171 9.37 -9.05 -13.83
CA GLU A 171 10.28 -8.32 -14.70
C GLU A 171 10.46 -6.86 -14.28
N ALA A 172 9.61 -6.35 -13.37
CA ALA A 172 9.72 -5.00 -12.87
C ALA A 172 9.06 -4.83 -11.50
N VAL A 173 9.59 -3.89 -10.73
CA VAL A 173 8.95 -3.33 -9.54
C VAL A 173 8.38 -1.96 -9.89
N TYR A 174 7.21 -1.69 -9.34
CA TYR A 174 6.47 -0.45 -9.53
C TYR A 174 6.41 0.32 -8.21
N VAL A 175 6.42 1.65 -8.27
CA VAL A 175 6.26 2.53 -7.10
C VAL A 175 5.41 3.74 -7.48
N LEU A 176 4.46 4.08 -6.62
CA LEU A 176 3.64 5.28 -6.77
C LEU A 176 4.38 6.52 -6.27
N GLU A 177 4.26 7.60 -7.05
CA GLU A 177 4.71 8.94 -6.66
C GLU A 177 3.50 9.79 -6.25
N SER A 178 3.20 9.81 -4.94
CA SER A 178 1.96 10.43 -4.43
C SER A 178 1.83 11.90 -4.80
N THR A 179 2.92 12.67 -4.76
CA THR A 179 2.89 14.12 -5.04
C THR A 179 3.12 14.47 -6.51
N ARG A 180 3.37 13.48 -7.38
CA ARG A 180 3.41 13.65 -8.85
C ARG A 180 2.19 13.08 -9.55
N TYR A 181 1.37 12.33 -8.83
CA TYR A 181 0.15 11.73 -9.39
C TYR A 181 0.46 10.77 -10.53
N ASP A 182 1.49 9.93 -10.34
CA ASP A 182 1.95 8.97 -11.33
C ASP A 182 2.48 7.67 -10.68
N CYS A 183 2.88 6.73 -11.54
CA CYS A 183 3.47 5.47 -11.17
C CYS A 183 4.76 5.26 -11.97
N LEU A 184 5.83 4.92 -11.30
CA LEU A 184 7.09 4.53 -11.92
C LEU A 184 7.17 3.02 -12.08
N ARG A 185 7.84 2.59 -13.15
CA ARG A 185 8.28 1.22 -13.41
C ARG A 185 9.80 1.16 -13.39
N ILE A 186 10.36 0.16 -12.71
CA ILE A 186 11.80 -0.07 -12.62
C ILE A 186 12.06 -1.52 -13.01
N ALA A 187 12.71 -1.75 -14.13
CA ALA A 187 12.99 -3.10 -14.62
C ALA A 187 13.91 -3.88 -13.67
N ILE A 188 13.58 -5.14 -13.43
CA ILE A 188 14.44 -6.12 -12.75
C ILE A 188 15.16 -6.91 -13.83
N LYS A 189 16.49 -6.81 -13.89
CA LYS A 189 17.29 -7.49 -14.91
C LYS A 189 17.59 -8.93 -14.49
N LYS A 190 17.98 -9.75 -15.46
CA LYS A 190 18.30 -11.18 -15.24
C LYS A 190 19.45 -11.43 -14.25
N ASP A 191 20.35 -10.47 -14.09
CA ASP A 191 21.44 -10.51 -13.10
C ASP A 191 21.01 -10.01 -11.72
N GLY A 192 19.72 -9.66 -11.54
CA GLY A 192 19.15 -9.13 -10.32
C GLY A 192 19.41 -7.64 -10.10
N SER A 193 20.10 -6.95 -11.02
CA SER A 193 20.26 -5.50 -10.97
C SER A 193 19.01 -4.77 -11.48
N PHE A 194 18.93 -3.46 -11.22
CA PHE A 194 17.74 -2.65 -11.55
C PHE A 194 18.00 -1.72 -12.73
N GLY A 195 16.92 -1.45 -13.47
CA GLY A 195 16.89 -0.41 -14.50
C GLY A 195 16.76 0.99 -13.91
N LYS A 196 16.71 1.97 -14.79
CA LYS A 196 16.33 3.34 -14.37
C LYS A 196 14.80 3.41 -14.19
N PRO A 197 14.30 4.24 -13.25
CA PRO A 197 12.87 4.52 -13.15
C PRO A 197 12.34 5.14 -14.46
N GLU A 198 11.20 4.66 -14.92
CA GLU A 198 10.47 5.17 -16.08
C GLU A 198 9.01 5.42 -15.68
N VAL A 199 8.41 6.52 -16.16
CA VAL A 199 7.00 6.77 -15.91
C VAL A 199 6.17 5.75 -16.65
N TYR A 200 5.41 4.95 -15.90
CA TYR A 200 4.53 3.90 -16.42
C TYR A 200 3.12 4.43 -16.68
N SER A 201 2.54 5.12 -15.71
CA SER A 201 1.22 5.75 -15.79
C SER A 201 1.25 7.10 -15.09
N LYS A 202 0.44 8.06 -15.54
CA LYS A 202 0.46 9.44 -15.02
C LYS A 202 -0.89 10.12 -15.12
N GLY A 203 -1.01 11.27 -14.47
CA GLY A 203 -2.19 12.11 -14.53
C GLY A 203 -3.36 11.51 -13.76
N PHE A 204 -3.08 10.81 -12.66
CA PHE A 204 -4.12 10.33 -11.76
C PHE A 204 -4.95 11.50 -11.20
N PRO A 205 -6.27 11.35 -11.03
CA PRO A 205 -7.15 12.46 -10.63
C PRO A 205 -7.00 12.87 -9.16
N ALA A 206 -6.38 11.99 -8.35
CA ALA A 206 -6.13 12.21 -6.93
C ALA A 206 -4.79 11.56 -6.54
N ILE A 207 -4.38 11.71 -5.27
CA ILE A 207 -3.11 11.21 -4.75
C ILE A 207 -3.11 9.68 -4.79
N PRO A 208 -2.20 9.02 -5.52
CA PRO A 208 -2.07 7.57 -5.51
C PRO A 208 -1.39 7.13 -4.21
N ASP A 209 -1.88 6.02 -3.64
CA ASP A 209 -1.44 5.53 -2.33
C ASP A 209 -0.98 4.07 -2.39
N GLY A 210 -1.89 3.10 -2.37
CA GLY A 210 -1.56 1.69 -2.47
C GLY A 210 -1.91 1.08 -3.82
N MET A 211 -1.38 -0.13 -4.10
CA MET A 211 -1.62 -0.82 -5.36
C MET A 211 -1.53 -2.33 -5.28
N ALA A 212 -2.21 -3.02 -6.20
CA ALA A 212 -2.15 -4.46 -6.36
C ALA A 212 -2.29 -4.85 -7.85
N PHE A 213 -1.58 -5.90 -8.30
CA PHE A 213 -1.70 -6.47 -9.64
C PHE A 213 -2.74 -7.59 -9.71
N ASP A 214 -3.42 -7.72 -10.86
CA ASP A 214 -4.07 -8.97 -11.25
C ASP A 214 -3.12 -9.86 -12.08
N VAL A 215 -3.55 -11.09 -12.37
CA VAL A 215 -2.76 -12.05 -13.17
C VAL A 215 -2.57 -11.62 -14.63
N ASP A 216 -3.43 -10.74 -15.12
CA ASP A 216 -3.37 -10.22 -16.48
C ASP A 216 -2.43 -9.01 -16.59
N GLY A 217 -1.88 -8.54 -15.46
CA GLY A 217 -0.95 -7.40 -15.36
C GLY A 217 -1.64 -6.04 -15.39
N ASN A 218 -2.93 -5.97 -15.07
CA ASN A 218 -3.56 -4.70 -14.73
C ASN A 218 -3.22 -4.33 -13.28
N LEU A 219 -3.01 -3.05 -13.05
CA LEU A 219 -2.70 -2.50 -11.74
C LEU A 219 -3.92 -1.78 -11.16
N PHE A 220 -4.26 -2.11 -9.92
CA PHE A 220 -5.34 -1.46 -9.18
C PHE A 220 -4.72 -0.47 -8.21
N VAL A 221 -5.14 0.79 -8.24
CA VAL A 221 -4.55 1.89 -7.48
C VAL A 221 -5.61 2.57 -6.64
N THR A 222 -5.35 2.74 -5.35
CA THR A 222 -6.21 3.47 -4.43
C THR A 222 -5.87 4.96 -4.42
N LEU A 223 -6.89 5.80 -4.35
CA LEU A 223 -6.77 7.25 -4.31
C LEU A 223 -7.58 7.79 -3.12
N PRO A 224 -6.99 7.87 -1.92
CA PRO A 224 -7.72 8.27 -0.71
C PRO A 224 -8.16 9.71 -0.75
N GLY A 225 -7.31 10.59 -1.25
CA GLY A 225 -7.52 12.02 -1.17
C GLY A 225 -6.93 12.80 -2.30
N ARG A 226 -7.33 14.06 -2.41
CA ARG A 226 -6.77 15.03 -3.35
C ARG A 226 -6.33 16.30 -2.64
N ALA A 227 -5.36 16.97 -3.22
CA ALA A 227 -5.02 18.31 -2.78
C ALA A 227 -6.21 19.26 -2.96
N LYS A 228 -6.34 20.22 -2.05
CA LYS A 228 -7.31 21.30 -2.14
C LYS A 228 -6.99 22.20 -3.33
N LYS A 229 -8.04 22.60 -4.08
CA LYS A 229 -7.91 23.60 -5.15
C LYS A 229 -7.85 25.00 -4.56
N PRO A 230 -7.21 25.98 -5.26
CA PRO A 230 -7.07 27.36 -4.75
C PRO A 230 -8.38 28.09 -4.48
N ASP A 231 -9.44 27.75 -5.20
CA ASP A 231 -10.79 28.34 -5.12
C ASP A 231 -11.70 27.70 -4.08
N GLU A 232 -11.25 26.61 -3.44
CA GLU A 232 -12.01 25.94 -2.39
C GLU A 232 -11.82 26.62 -1.02
N PRO A 233 -12.85 26.65 -0.16
CA PRO A 233 -12.78 27.32 1.14
C PRO A 233 -11.69 26.73 2.04
N PRO A 234 -11.17 27.49 3.02
CA PRO A 234 -10.22 26.96 3.99
C PRO A 234 -10.82 25.73 4.70
N LEU A 235 -10.06 24.65 4.76
CA LEU A 235 -10.44 23.42 5.43
C LEU A 235 -9.41 23.12 6.51
N ASP A 236 -9.86 22.55 7.61
CA ASP A 236 -8.99 22.06 8.68
C ASP A 236 -8.17 20.82 8.27
N LYS A 237 -8.47 20.27 7.08
CA LYS A 237 -7.80 19.09 6.51
C LYS A 237 -6.93 19.49 5.31
N ILE A 238 -5.73 18.94 5.25
CA ILE A 238 -4.78 19.12 4.13
C ILE A 238 -5.26 18.41 2.88
N LEU A 239 -5.90 17.25 3.04
CA LEU A 239 -6.44 16.44 1.96
C LEU A 239 -7.96 16.39 2.02
N LEU A 240 -8.60 16.57 0.88
CA LEU A 240 -10.02 16.29 0.69
C LEU A 240 -10.20 14.83 0.29
N PRO A 241 -11.28 14.15 0.77
CA PRO A 241 -11.53 12.79 0.34
C PRO A 241 -11.72 12.73 -1.19
N ALA A 242 -11.10 11.75 -1.81
CA ALA A 242 -11.36 11.37 -3.20
C ALA A 242 -12.15 10.06 -3.25
N ASN A 243 -11.76 9.08 -2.43
CA ASN A 243 -12.40 7.77 -2.29
C ASN A 243 -12.58 7.06 -3.63
N GLN A 244 -11.48 6.98 -4.38
CA GLN A 244 -11.46 6.44 -5.73
C GLN A 244 -10.53 5.24 -5.84
N ILE A 245 -10.87 4.33 -6.74
CA ILE A 245 -10.04 3.21 -7.14
C ILE A 245 -9.89 3.25 -8.66
N LEU A 246 -8.66 3.18 -9.14
CA LEU A 246 -8.36 3.07 -10.58
C LEU A 246 -8.00 1.65 -10.95
N LYS A 247 -8.27 1.29 -12.21
CA LYS A 247 -7.61 0.21 -12.93
C LYS A 247 -6.69 0.82 -13.98
N VAL A 248 -5.41 0.49 -13.93
CA VAL A 248 -4.39 0.86 -14.91
C VAL A 248 -4.10 -0.36 -15.76
N GLU A 249 -4.23 -0.25 -17.06
CA GLU A 249 -3.95 -1.33 -18.02
C GLU A 249 -2.43 -1.46 -18.29
N LYS A 250 -2.02 -2.57 -18.90
CA LYS A 250 -0.60 -2.76 -19.31
C LYS A 250 -0.04 -1.65 -20.20
N SER A 251 -0.90 -0.92 -20.90
CA SER A 251 -0.53 0.26 -21.69
C SER A 251 -0.11 1.46 -20.83
N GLY A 252 -0.43 1.45 -19.53
CA GLY A 252 -0.32 2.59 -18.64
C GLY A 252 -1.54 3.51 -18.67
N GLU A 253 -2.54 3.23 -19.51
CA GLU A 253 -3.82 3.94 -19.49
C GLU A 253 -4.66 3.51 -18.30
N TRP A 254 -5.37 4.46 -17.69
CA TRP A 254 -6.20 4.15 -16.54
C TRP A 254 -7.68 4.47 -16.74
N THR A 255 -8.51 3.75 -16.03
CA THR A 255 -9.97 3.96 -15.97
C THR A 255 -10.43 3.98 -14.52
N MET A 256 -11.52 4.70 -14.24
CA MET A 256 -12.13 4.73 -12.92
C MET A 256 -12.84 3.40 -12.66
N LEU A 257 -12.42 2.68 -11.64
CA LEU A 257 -13.05 1.41 -11.23
C LEU A 257 -14.17 1.65 -10.22
N VAL A 258 -13.90 2.36 -9.13
CA VAL A 258 -14.87 2.76 -8.10
C VAL A 258 -14.70 4.26 -7.85
N ASP A 259 -15.82 4.97 -7.66
CA ASP A 259 -15.83 6.39 -7.30
C ASP A 259 -16.92 6.61 -6.23
N ASP A 260 -16.49 6.88 -5.00
CA ASP A 260 -17.36 7.04 -3.82
C ASP A 260 -17.20 8.42 -3.17
N PRO A 261 -17.60 9.50 -3.86
CA PRO A 261 -17.40 10.86 -3.36
C PRO A 261 -18.22 11.18 -2.09
N ALA A 262 -19.22 10.34 -1.77
CA ALA A 262 -20.05 10.50 -0.59
C ALA A 262 -19.53 9.73 0.64
N SER A 263 -18.41 9.00 0.49
CA SER A 263 -17.85 8.15 1.57
C SER A 263 -18.87 7.13 2.12
N GLU A 264 -19.68 6.54 1.24
CA GLU A 264 -20.70 5.56 1.66
C GLU A 264 -20.08 4.22 2.06
N LYS A 265 -19.00 3.84 1.42
CA LYS A 265 -18.35 2.52 1.52
C LYS A 265 -16.85 2.61 1.67
N LEU A 266 -16.23 3.59 1.03
CA LEU A 266 -14.81 3.89 1.10
C LEU A 266 -14.60 5.14 1.95
N ASP A 267 -13.64 5.09 2.86
CA ASP A 267 -13.31 6.26 3.68
C ASP A 267 -11.78 6.45 3.73
N HIS A 268 -11.27 7.20 2.74
CA HIS A 268 -9.84 7.34 2.45
C HIS A 268 -9.17 5.99 2.19
N PRO A 269 -9.52 5.28 1.08
CA PRO A 269 -8.92 3.98 0.75
C PRO A 269 -7.43 4.15 0.43
N THR A 270 -6.56 3.70 1.33
CA THR A 270 -5.11 3.86 1.23
C THR A 270 -4.43 2.67 0.58
N ASN A 271 -4.92 1.46 0.82
CA ASN A 271 -4.31 0.26 0.28
C ASN A 271 -5.33 -0.73 -0.23
N CYS A 272 -4.90 -1.63 -1.14
CA CYS A 272 -5.73 -2.71 -1.62
C CYS A 272 -4.95 -4.03 -1.71
N ALA A 273 -5.69 -5.15 -1.57
CA ALA A 273 -5.16 -6.49 -1.71
C ALA A 273 -6.23 -7.43 -2.25
N PHE A 274 -5.84 -8.33 -3.15
CA PHE A 274 -6.69 -9.41 -3.62
C PHE A 274 -6.74 -10.57 -2.63
N GLY A 275 -7.92 -11.13 -2.45
CA GLY A 275 -8.21 -12.29 -1.61
C GLY A 275 -9.51 -12.95 -2.02
N GLY A 276 -10.12 -13.70 -1.10
CA GLY A 276 -11.34 -14.41 -1.35
C GLY A 276 -11.17 -15.64 -2.27
N PRO A 277 -12.25 -16.36 -2.54
CA PRO A 277 -12.21 -17.51 -3.44
C PRO A 277 -11.70 -17.13 -4.83
N GLY A 278 -10.65 -17.80 -5.30
CA GLY A 278 -10.04 -17.53 -6.60
C GLY A 278 -9.29 -16.21 -6.69
N LEU A 279 -9.02 -15.52 -5.58
CA LEU A 279 -8.43 -14.19 -5.53
C LEU A 279 -9.23 -13.14 -6.34
N GLN A 280 -10.57 -13.20 -6.26
CA GLN A 280 -11.46 -12.31 -7.00
C GLN A 280 -12.10 -11.22 -6.14
N ASP A 281 -11.90 -11.25 -4.84
CA ASP A 281 -12.33 -10.17 -3.94
C ASP A 281 -11.20 -9.16 -3.76
N LEU A 282 -11.47 -7.90 -4.04
CA LEU A 282 -10.55 -6.81 -3.81
C LEU A 282 -10.92 -6.10 -2.51
N TYR A 283 -10.00 -6.13 -1.55
CA TYR A 283 -10.14 -5.52 -0.22
C TYR A 283 -9.45 -4.17 -0.18
N PHE A 284 -9.99 -3.24 0.61
CA PHE A 284 -9.45 -1.89 0.80
C PHE A 284 -9.29 -1.58 2.28
N ALA A 285 -8.14 -1.01 2.64
CA ALA A 285 -7.95 -0.36 3.93
C ALA A 285 -8.53 1.06 3.88
N ASN A 286 -9.13 1.52 4.98
CA ASN A 286 -9.78 2.83 5.08
C ASN A 286 -9.17 3.64 6.22
N LEU A 287 -8.36 4.64 5.87
CA LEU A 287 -7.56 5.41 6.82
C LEU A 287 -8.38 6.26 7.80
N GLU A 288 -9.56 6.72 7.40
CA GLU A 288 -10.47 7.48 8.28
C GLU A 288 -11.67 6.66 8.72
N GLY A 289 -11.82 5.42 8.19
CA GLY A 289 -12.90 4.50 8.52
C GLY A 289 -12.60 3.60 9.72
N GLU A 290 -13.65 2.94 10.20
CA GLU A 290 -13.59 1.92 11.25
C GLU A 290 -13.90 0.52 10.69
N HIS A 291 -13.44 0.25 9.47
CA HIS A 291 -13.69 -0.98 8.74
C HIS A 291 -12.72 -1.14 7.58
N PHE A 292 -12.59 -2.36 7.05
CA PHE A 292 -12.18 -2.60 5.67
C PHE A 292 -13.38 -2.48 4.75
N SER A 293 -13.12 -2.33 3.44
CA SER A 293 -14.13 -2.51 2.42
C SER A 293 -13.71 -3.66 1.50
N ARG A 294 -14.67 -4.31 0.84
CA ARG A 294 -14.37 -5.31 -0.18
C ARG A 294 -15.35 -5.21 -1.33
N VAL A 295 -14.93 -5.66 -2.49
CA VAL A 295 -15.78 -5.82 -3.66
C VAL A 295 -15.41 -7.08 -4.43
N HIS A 296 -16.41 -7.89 -4.80
CA HIS A 296 -16.20 -9.01 -5.71
C HIS A 296 -16.01 -8.49 -7.13
N THR A 297 -15.01 -9.02 -7.84
CA THR A 297 -14.64 -8.58 -9.18
C THR A 297 -14.53 -9.76 -10.15
N ASN A 298 -14.54 -9.46 -11.46
CA ASN A 298 -14.19 -10.43 -12.49
C ASN A 298 -12.66 -10.52 -12.74
N PHE A 299 -11.88 -9.76 -11.99
CA PHE A 299 -10.42 -9.79 -12.05
C PHE A 299 -9.90 -10.82 -11.07
N ARG A 300 -8.86 -11.54 -11.46
CA ARG A 300 -8.16 -12.47 -10.59
C ARG A 300 -6.85 -11.84 -10.12
N GLY A 301 -6.70 -11.63 -8.82
CA GLY A 301 -5.48 -11.09 -8.23
C GLY A 301 -4.25 -11.93 -8.52
N HIS A 302 -3.11 -11.27 -8.69
CA HIS A 302 -1.84 -11.95 -8.75
C HIS A 302 -1.48 -12.48 -7.35
N PRO A 303 -1.20 -13.82 -7.20
CA PRO A 303 -0.87 -14.37 -5.89
C PRO A 303 0.40 -13.74 -5.33
N LEU A 304 0.32 -13.19 -4.14
CA LEU A 304 1.48 -12.65 -3.41
C LEU A 304 2.38 -13.78 -2.88
N TYR A 305 3.57 -13.43 -2.40
CA TYR A 305 4.60 -14.36 -1.92
C TYR A 305 4.09 -15.42 -0.93
N HIS A 306 3.23 -15.05 -0.02
CA HIS A 306 2.63 -15.94 0.99
C HIS A 306 1.43 -16.75 0.48
N GLN A 307 0.87 -16.39 -0.67
CA GLN A 307 -0.29 -17.06 -1.29
C GLN A 307 0.13 -18.10 -2.35
N ARG A 308 1.42 -18.18 -2.66
CA ARG A 308 1.99 -19.12 -3.65
C ARG A 308 2.36 -20.47 -3.07
#